data_029c4b53ec6da083ecf75afe917cd21a
#
_entry.id   029c4b53ec6da083ecf75afe917cd21a
#
_cell.length_a   1.000
_cell.length_b   1.000
_cell.length_c   1.000
_cell.angle_alpha   90.00
_cell.angle_beta   90.00
_cell.angle_gamma   90.00
#
_symmetry.space_group_name_H-M   'P 1'
#
loop_
_entity.id
_entity.type
_entity.pdbx_description
1 polymer ?
#
loop_
_entity_poly.entity_id
_entity_poly.type
_entity_poly.pdbx_seq_one_letter_code
_entity_poly.pdbx_strand_id
1 'polypeptide(L)' 'PPPEDYDIVARQLREAAEKEPDPELKKKLWEEYWKYKGVNKKRSDN' A
#
# COMPACT_ATOMS: atom_id res chain seq x y z
N PRO A 1 -15.25 -17.07 -2.78
CA PRO A 1 -14.64 -15.77 -3.02
C PRO A 1 -13.15 -15.82 -2.77
N PRO A 2 -12.42 -15.16 -3.60
CA PRO A 2 -10.97 -15.14 -3.47
C PRO A 2 -10.55 -14.31 -2.28
N PRO A 3 -10.06 -14.94 -1.29
CA PRO A 3 -9.63 -14.22 -0.09
C PRO A 3 -8.39 -13.40 -0.33
N GLU A 4 -7.69 -13.68 -1.40
CA GLU A 4 -6.44 -12.99 -1.64
C GLU A 4 -6.61 -11.82 -2.57
N ASP A 5 -7.69 -11.13 -2.48
CA ASP A 5 -7.88 -9.99 -3.33
C ASP A 5 -7.00 -8.85 -2.86
N TYR A 6 -5.71 -9.07 -2.90
CA TYR A 6 -4.78 -8.05 -2.47
C TYR A 6 -4.83 -6.83 -3.37
N ASP A 7 -5.23 -7.02 -4.62
CA ASP A 7 -5.34 -5.88 -5.52
C ASP A 7 -6.39 -4.89 -5.03
N ILE A 8 -7.50 -5.41 -4.54
CA ILE A 8 -8.54 -4.53 -4.05
C ILE A 8 -8.08 -3.82 -2.78
N VAL A 9 -7.44 -4.55 -1.88
CA VAL A 9 -6.94 -3.94 -0.66
C VAL A 9 -5.90 -2.89 -0.98
N ALA A 10 -4.99 -3.20 -1.88
CA ALA A 10 -3.95 -2.24 -2.24
C ALA A 10 -4.56 -0.99 -2.84
N ARG A 11 -5.57 -1.16 -3.69
CA ARG A 11 -6.20 0.01 -4.29
C ARG A 11 -6.86 0.88 -3.25
N GLN A 12 -7.52 0.28 -2.28
CA GLN A 12 -8.15 1.07 -1.23
C GLN A 12 -7.11 1.79 -0.39
N LEU A 13 -5.99 1.13 -0.13
CA LEU A 13 -4.93 1.79 0.61
C LEU A 13 -4.35 2.96 -0.17
N ARG A 14 -4.18 2.77 -1.47
CA ARG A 14 -3.66 3.85 -2.29
C ARG A 14 -4.62 5.04 -2.29
N GLU A 15 -5.90 4.76 -2.45
CA GLU A 15 -6.86 5.85 -2.46
C GLU A 15 -6.89 6.58 -1.12
N ALA A 16 -6.81 5.82 -0.04
CA ALA A 16 -6.78 6.45 1.27
C ALA A 16 -5.52 7.29 1.43
N ALA A 17 -4.38 6.79 0.95
CA ALA A 17 -3.14 7.52 1.06
C ALA A 17 -3.21 8.83 0.28
N GLU A 18 -3.79 8.77 -0.90
CA GLU A 18 -3.87 9.96 -1.72
C GLU A 18 -4.77 11.02 -1.09
N LYS A 19 -5.76 10.58 -0.34
CA LYS A 19 -6.69 11.51 0.28
C LYS A 19 -6.26 11.94 1.67
N GLU A 20 -5.28 11.28 2.24
CA GLU A 20 -4.89 11.56 3.62
C GLU A 20 -4.13 12.88 3.69
N PRO A 21 -4.62 13.85 4.45
CA PRO A 21 -3.92 15.14 4.58
C PRO A 21 -2.73 15.06 5.53
N ASP A 22 -2.72 14.13 6.45
CA ASP A 22 -1.63 14.03 7.41
C ASP A 22 -0.45 13.32 6.76
N PRO A 23 0.71 13.98 6.64
CA PRO A 23 1.84 13.36 5.94
C PRO A 23 2.33 12.09 6.63
N GLU A 24 2.24 12.01 7.93
CA GLU A 24 2.71 10.81 8.60
C GLU A 24 1.78 9.64 8.35
N LEU A 25 0.49 9.89 8.43
CA LEU A 25 -0.46 8.83 8.11
C LEU A 25 -0.40 8.46 6.65
N LYS A 26 -0.23 9.45 5.80
CA LYS A 26 -0.09 9.17 4.39
C LYS A 26 1.08 8.24 4.13
N LYS A 27 2.20 8.50 4.78
CA LYS A 27 3.37 7.65 4.61
C LYS A 27 3.08 6.23 5.05
N LYS A 28 2.40 6.07 6.19
CA LYS A 28 2.08 4.74 6.66
C LYS A 28 1.16 4.02 5.71
N LEU A 29 0.18 4.73 5.16
CA LEU A 29 -0.73 4.11 4.22
C LEU A 29 0.02 3.65 2.98
N TRP A 30 0.97 4.44 2.48
CA TRP A 30 1.77 4.02 1.35
C TRP A 30 2.62 2.80 1.68
N GLU A 31 3.14 2.74 2.89
CA GLU A 31 3.91 1.57 3.30
C GLU A 31 3.05 0.32 3.29
N GLU A 32 1.83 0.43 3.79
CA GLU A 32 0.92 -0.70 3.76
C GLU A 32 0.58 -1.08 2.33
N TYR A 33 0.36 -0.09 1.49
CA TYR A 33 0.09 -0.35 0.09
C TYR A 33 1.20 -1.18 -0.54
N TRP A 34 2.44 -0.79 -0.30
CA TRP A 34 3.56 -1.51 -0.89
C TRP A 34 3.69 -2.93 -0.37
N LYS A 35 3.27 -3.16 0.86
CA LYS A 35 3.26 -4.51 1.38
C LYS A 35 2.39 -5.41 0.53
N TYR A 36 1.22 -4.91 0.18
CA TYR A 36 0.29 -5.73 -0.60
C TYR A 36 0.73 -5.83 -2.04
N LYS A 37 1.38 -4.83 -2.55
CA LYS A 37 1.90 -4.92 -3.90
C LYS A 37 3.16 -5.76 -3.98
N GLY A 38 3.85 -5.90 -2.87
CA GLY A 38 5.02 -6.75 -2.84
C GLY A 38 6.19 -6.27 -3.66
N VAL A 39 6.29 -4.97 -3.87
CA VAL A 39 7.35 -4.45 -4.72
C VAL A 39 8.44 -3.76 -3.93
N ASN A 40 8.23 -3.52 -2.70
CA ASN A 40 9.21 -2.74 -1.97
C ASN A 40 10.46 -3.50 -1.66
N LYS A 41 10.45 -4.69 -2.05
CA LYS A 41 11.65 -5.40 -1.81
C LYS A 41 12.61 -5.23 -2.87
N LYS A 42 12.40 -4.90 -3.17
CA LYS A 42 13.25 -4.79 -3.72
C LYS A 42 14.20 -4.24 -3.65
N ARG A 43 13.91 -4.29 -3.13
CA ARG A 43 14.66 -3.80 -2.96
C ARG A 43 15.69 -3.99 -2.75
N SER A 44 15.51 -4.47 -2.78
CA SER A 44 16.33 -4.61 -2.55
C SER A 44 17.26 -4.81 -2.85
N ASP A 45 17.34 -5.01 -3.08
CA ASP A 45 18.18 -5.21 -3.18
C ASP A 45 18.97 -5.00 -3.46
N ASN A 46 19.10 -5.03 -3.56
CA ASN A 46 19.79 -4.79 -3.61
C ASN A 46 20.25 -4.70 -3.48
#